data_87767e4ac89da753eae0caf5bfcf3778
#
_entry.id   87767e4ac89da753eae0caf5bfcf3778
#
_cell.length_a   1.000
_cell.length_b   1.000
_cell.length_c   1.000
_cell.angle_alpha   90.00
_cell.angle_beta   90.00
_cell.angle_gamma   90.00
#
_symmetry.space_group_name_H-M   'P 1'
#
loop_
_entity.id
_entity.type
_entity.pdbx_description
1 polymer ?
#
loop_
_entity_poly.entity_id
_entity_poly.type
_entity_poly.pdbx_seq_one_letter_code
_entity_poly.pdbx_strand_id
1 'polypeptide(L)'
;TVTTSPRLHNFYQQAKQYIKSFNLFKSIPPSTNDQDIQNELISTHLYIALLFTSFVILLFYTSLTATTQTVTVKEPSITQYTQIYEKYSKTVSCPCSTITVPYANFLQLQPTYHQICSSDFVKQKWFDYIENYNTAAGNMVLGGLANDFLLSGSAMMQQLKSFCQLSQSTIIDGMQVFYSTRYATATVTPFELFSTEFDRNIRLFISTTTNTFISSLQLIRDTTQAYNYTCSCYNTSLCKEVSAVYYVKPNDTWINLAFVVPNWYVGCYILESLLQSTLECFYQQQCFGQMHLYYSALPNISLLNSSIESKYQSNTTIGDIVYQLMVEHWNPNVSYDQYYQQCQPKQCTYTYVQQFVLIYVITTIISILGGLTKVLQIIVPRGIKLLRKYILPYAKNRKFNAVVPVSVGE
;
A
#
# COMPACT_ATOMS: atom_id res chain seq x y z
N THR A 1 -54.74 5.63 -33.61
CA THR A 1 -54.85 6.26 -34.93
C THR A 1 -54.46 7.72 -34.79
N VAL A 2 -53.17 8.01 -35.15
CA VAL A 2 -52.64 9.38 -35.16
C VAL A 2 -53.12 10.02 -36.48
N THR A 3 -54.12 10.87 -36.38
CA THR A 3 -54.58 11.71 -37.51
C THR A 3 -53.54 12.79 -37.75
N THR A 4 -52.67 12.59 -38.73
CA THR A 4 -51.76 13.62 -39.22
C THR A 4 -52.56 14.79 -39.77
N SER A 5 -52.30 15.98 -39.25
CA SER A 5 -52.95 17.24 -39.69
C SER A 5 -52.86 17.40 -41.22
N PRO A 6 -53.97 17.74 -41.90
CA PRO A 6 -54.02 17.89 -43.39
C PRO A 6 -53.02 18.90 -43.91
N ARG A 7 -52.55 19.86 -43.11
CA ARG A 7 -51.49 20.81 -43.46
C ARG A 7 -50.13 20.16 -43.61
N LEU A 8 -49.77 19.18 -42.76
CA LEU A 8 -48.51 18.42 -42.81
C LEU A 8 -48.46 17.50 -44.04
N HIS A 9 -49.59 16.90 -44.41
CA HIS A 9 -49.69 16.04 -45.58
C HIS A 9 -49.54 16.87 -46.89
N ASN A 10 -50.18 18.02 -46.98
CA ASN A 10 -50.03 18.94 -48.17
C ASN A 10 -48.60 19.48 -48.28
N PHE A 11 -47.98 19.86 -47.16
CA PHE A 11 -46.57 20.29 -47.15
C PHE A 11 -45.63 19.18 -47.63
N TYR A 12 -45.84 17.97 -47.16
CA TYR A 12 -45.07 16.80 -47.58
C TYR A 12 -45.23 16.49 -49.06
N GLN A 13 -46.41 16.57 -49.61
CA GLN A 13 -46.67 16.36 -51.03
C GLN A 13 -46.02 17.46 -51.89
N GLN A 14 -46.13 18.73 -51.49
CA GLN A 14 -45.49 19.85 -52.19
C GLN A 14 -43.96 19.73 -52.13
N ALA A 15 -43.37 19.41 -51.01
CA ALA A 15 -41.92 19.18 -50.83
C ALA A 15 -41.45 18.02 -51.71
N LYS A 16 -42.18 16.91 -51.76
CA LYS A 16 -41.88 15.74 -52.58
C LYS A 16 -41.91 16.06 -54.07
N GLN A 17 -42.87 16.87 -54.47
CA GLN A 17 -42.98 17.33 -55.91
C GLN A 17 -41.83 18.25 -56.23
N TYR A 18 -41.49 19.20 -55.35
CA TYR A 18 -40.36 20.11 -55.53
C TYR A 18 -39.01 19.35 -55.62
N ILE A 19 -38.77 18.40 -54.74
CA ILE A 19 -37.56 17.55 -54.76
C ILE A 19 -37.48 16.77 -56.07
N LYS A 20 -38.57 16.19 -56.55
CA LYS A 20 -38.59 15.43 -57.80
C LYS A 20 -38.29 16.26 -59.02
N SER A 21 -38.68 17.54 -59.05
CA SER A 21 -38.47 18.44 -60.19
C SER A 21 -37.21 19.28 -60.08
N PHE A 22 -36.51 19.22 -58.93
CA PHE A 22 -35.29 19.99 -58.68
C PHE A 22 -34.15 19.53 -59.59
N ASN A 23 -33.64 20.40 -60.47
CA ASN A 23 -32.55 20.11 -61.40
C ASN A 23 -31.40 21.11 -61.23
N LEU A 24 -30.30 20.71 -60.65
CA LEU A 24 -29.09 21.53 -60.46
C LEU A 24 -28.17 21.55 -61.68
N PHE A 25 -28.27 20.53 -62.54
CA PHE A 25 -27.41 20.34 -63.70
C PHE A 25 -28.11 20.67 -65.00
N LYS A 26 -29.07 21.58 -64.96
CA LYS A 26 -29.83 22.04 -66.16
C LYS A 26 -28.88 22.60 -67.24
N SER A 27 -28.93 22.04 -68.45
CA SER A 27 -28.14 22.52 -69.59
C SER A 27 -28.57 23.88 -70.09
N ILE A 28 -27.59 24.64 -70.60
CA ILE A 28 -27.82 25.95 -71.19
C ILE A 28 -27.26 25.90 -72.62
N PRO A 29 -28.12 26.02 -73.69
CA PRO A 29 -29.58 26.12 -73.71
C PRO A 29 -30.28 24.83 -73.23
N PRO A 30 -31.54 24.90 -72.74
CA PRO A 30 -32.27 23.74 -72.25
C PRO A 30 -32.40 22.66 -73.34
N SER A 31 -32.09 21.40 -72.98
CA SER A 31 -32.24 20.27 -73.89
C SER A 31 -33.72 19.95 -74.07
N THR A 32 -34.10 19.65 -75.31
CA THR A 32 -35.44 19.19 -75.71
C THR A 32 -35.52 17.66 -75.73
N ASN A 33 -34.42 16.97 -75.47
CA ASN A 33 -34.36 15.50 -75.44
C ASN A 33 -34.72 14.99 -74.09
N ASP A 34 -35.76 14.19 -73.95
CA ASP A 34 -36.25 13.58 -72.70
C ASP A 34 -35.18 12.76 -71.96
N GLN A 35 -34.27 12.15 -72.71
CA GLN A 35 -33.15 11.36 -72.07
C GLN A 35 -32.14 12.26 -71.38
N ASP A 36 -31.85 13.42 -71.94
CA ASP A 36 -30.93 14.38 -71.33
C ASP A 36 -31.53 15.00 -70.08
N ILE A 37 -32.82 15.34 -70.10
CA ILE A 37 -33.54 15.84 -68.89
C ILE A 37 -33.57 14.82 -67.80
N GLN A 38 -33.78 13.53 -68.09
CA GLN A 38 -33.71 12.44 -67.09
C GLN A 38 -32.30 12.28 -66.55
N ASN A 39 -31.25 12.40 -67.38
CA ASN A 39 -29.87 12.33 -66.92
C ASN A 39 -29.50 13.46 -65.95
N GLU A 40 -29.97 14.67 -66.22
CA GLU A 40 -29.80 15.85 -65.37
C GLU A 40 -30.47 15.65 -63.97
N LEU A 41 -31.71 15.16 -63.96
CA LEU A 41 -32.47 14.88 -62.71
C LEU A 41 -31.82 13.79 -61.92
N ILE A 42 -31.40 12.70 -62.54
CA ILE A 42 -30.72 11.58 -61.85
C ILE A 42 -29.36 12.06 -61.30
N SER A 43 -28.62 12.85 -62.09
CA SER A 43 -27.36 13.44 -61.66
C SER A 43 -27.56 14.32 -60.41
N THR A 44 -28.63 15.11 -60.40
CA THR A 44 -28.96 15.98 -59.25
C THR A 44 -29.28 15.19 -58.01
N HIS A 45 -30.13 14.16 -58.11
CA HIS A 45 -30.48 13.32 -56.96
C HIS A 45 -29.27 12.53 -56.41
N LEU A 46 -28.45 11.96 -57.33
CA LEU A 46 -27.24 11.23 -56.94
C LEU A 46 -26.22 12.16 -56.29
N TYR A 47 -26.04 13.35 -56.82
CA TYR A 47 -25.16 14.39 -56.24
C TYR A 47 -25.59 14.74 -54.82
N ILE A 48 -26.87 15.02 -54.58
CA ILE A 48 -27.41 15.37 -53.28
C ILE A 48 -27.25 14.18 -52.28
N ALA A 49 -27.55 12.95 -52.74
CA ALA A 49 -27.40 11.77 -51.93
C ALA A 49 -25.95 11.53 -51.52
N LEU A 50 -25.00 11.64 -52.45
CA LEU A 50 -23.57 11.50 -52.20
C LEU A 50 -23.04 12.61 -51.26
N LEU A 51 -23.49 13.83 -51.45
CA LEU A 51 -23.09 14.95 -50.61
C LEU A 51 -23.63 14.79 -49.18
N PHE A 52 -24.89 14.36 -49.02
CA PHE A 52 -25.49 14.12 -47.74
C PHE A 52 -24.82 12.94 -47.00
N THR A 53 -24.57 11.83 -47.70
CA THR A 53 -23.87 10.70 -47.09
C THR A 53 -22.44 11.04 -46.68
N SER A 54 -21.72 11.80 -47.51
CA SER A 54 -20.38 12.30 -47.17
C SER A 54 -20.39 13.24 -45.95
N PHE A 55 -21.39 14.11 -45.87
CA PHE A 55 -21.58 15.00 -44.73
C PHE A 55 -21.80 14.19 -43.42
N VAL A 56 -22.68 13.19 -43.46
CA VAL A 56 -22.93 12.32 -42.29
C VAL A 56 -21.68 11.57 -41.88
N ILE A 57 -20.94 10.98 -42.83
CA ILE A 57 -19.68 10.30 -42.57
C ILE A 57 -18.65 11.23 -41.94
N LEU A 58 -18.48 12.44 -42.48
CA LEU A 58 -17.55 13.43 -41.93
C LEU A 58 -17.94 13.88 -40.52
N LEU A 59 -19.23 14.07 -40.25
CA LEU A 59 -19.75 14.41 -38.93
C LEU A 59 -19.39 13.32 -37.91
N PHE A 60 -19.65 12.05 -38.21
CA PHE A 60 -19.30 10.95 -37.35
C PHE A 60 -17.79 10.81 -37.17
N TYR A 61 -17.03 10.88 -38.27
CA TYR A 61 -15.57 10.78 -38.21
C TYR A 61 -14.96 11.87 -37.34
N THR A 62 -15.30 13.13 -37.55
CA THR A 62 -14.75 14.25 -36.80
C THR A 62 -15.21 14.28 -35.32
N SER A 63 -16.45 13.84 -35.06
CA SER A 63 -16.99 13.79 -33.69
C SER A 63 -16.42 12.62 -32.83
N LEU A 64 -16.09 11.50 -33.49
CA LEU A 64 -15.55 10.30 -32.79
C LEU A 64 -14.03 10.31 -32.72
N THR A 65 -13.35 11.11 -33.51
CA THR A 65 -11.89 11.18 -33.46
C THR A 65 -11.44 11.94 -32.21
N ALA A 66 -10.72 11.26 -31.34
CA ALA A 66 -10.13 11.82 -30.13
C ALA A 66 -8.60 11.90 -30.29
N THR A 67 -8.02 12.99 -29.86
CA THR A 67 -6.56 13.17 -29.83
C THR A 67 -6.03 13.09 -28.42
N THR A 68 -4.93 12.38 -28.25
CA THR A 68 -4.18 12.37 -26.98
C THR A 68 -3.24 13.58 -26.96
N GLN A 69 -3.38 14.39 -25.92
CA GLN A 69 -2.47 15.50 -25.61
C GLN A 69 -1.53 15.08 -24.49
N THR A 70 -0.23 15.31 -24.69
CA THR A 70 0.79 15.10 -23.66
C THR A 70 1.16 16.44 -23.04
N VAL A 71 1.07 16.52 -21.73
CA VAL A 71 1.47 17.70 -20.93
C VAL A 71 2.70 17.33 -20.12
N THR A 72 3.67 18.25 -20.11
CA THR A 72 4.89 18.13 -19.29
C THR A 72 4.92 19.25 -18.28
N VAL A 73 5.02 18.89 -16.99
CA VAL A 73 5.19 19.82 -15.87
C VAL A 73 6.63 19.71 -15.40
N LYS A 74 7.37 20.81 -15.38
CA LYS A 74 8.77 20.85 -14.93
C LYS A 74 8.81 21.06 -13.42
N GLU A 75 9.69 20.33 -12.74
CA GLU A 75 9.96 20.43 -11.29
C GLU A 75 8.68 20.53 -10.43
N PRO A 76 7.76 19.57 -10.56
CA PRO A 76 6.49 19.65 -9.85
C PRO A 76 6.71 19.60 -8.34
N SER A 77 6.00 20.43 -7.59
CA SER A 77 5.89 20.29 -6.15
C SER A 77 5.10 19.03 -5.80
N ILE A 78 5.23 18.55 -4.56
CA ILE A 78 4.47 17.40 -4.06
C ILE A 78 2.96 17.62 -4.21
N THR A 79 2.47 18.83 -3.94
CA THR A 79 1.06 19.19 -4.09
C THR A 79 0.60 19.10 -5.54
N GLN A 80 1.42 19.62 -6.47
CA GLN A 80 1.14 19.53 -7.91
C GLN A 80 1.15 18.08 -8.40
N TYR A 81 2.12 17.29 -7.94
CA TYR A 81 2.16 15.86 -8.26
C TYR A 81 0.89 15.12 -7.80
N THR A 82 0.46 15.35 -6.55
CA THR A 82 -0.74 14.72 -5.99
C THR A 82 -1.98 15.06 -6.80
N GLN A 83 -2.17 16.33 -7.18
CA GLN A 83 -3.30 16.78 -7.99
C GLN A 83 -3.28 16.14 -9.41
N ILE A 84 -2.09 16.03 -10.01
CA ILE A 84 -1.92 15.38 -11.32
C ILE A 84 -2.22 13.88 -11.19
N TYR A 85 -1.71 13.25 -10.15
CA TYR A 85 -1.89 11.82 -9.93
C TYR A 85 -3.37 11.45 -9.67
N GLU A 86 -4.08 12.20 -8.85
CA GLU A 86 -5.52 12.00 -8.60
C GLU A 86 -6.34 12.03 -9.89
N LYS A 87 -6.00 12.91 -10.82
CA LYS A 87 -6.74 13.09 -12.06
C LYS A 87 -6.29 12.18 -13.21
N TYR A 88 -4.98 11.87 -13.26
CA TYR A 88 -4.35 11.18 -14.39
C TYR A 88 -3.50 9.98 -13.97
N SER A 89 -3.89 9.26 -12.91
CA SER A 89 -3.14 8.15 -12.31
C SER A 89 -2.65 7.08 -13.30
N LYS A 90 -3.42 6.84 -14.38
CA LYS A 90 -3.09 5.83 -15.38
C LYS A 90 -2.04 6.26 -16.41
N THR A 91 -1.81 7.56 -16.56
CA THR A 91 -0.98 8.11 -17.63
C THR A 91 0.15 8.99 -17.12
N VAL A 92 0.15 9.35 -15.83
CA VAL A 92 1.20 10.15 -15.23
C VAL A 92 2.48 9.33 -15.06
N SER A 93 3.59 9.94 -15.45
CA SER A 93 4.94 9.41 -15.25
C SER A 93 5.86 10.53 -14.78
N CYS A 94 6.48 10.36 -13.62
CA CYS A 94 7.38 11.31 -12.99
C CYS A 94 8.69 10.60 -12.65
N PRO A 95 9.67 10.55 -13.57
CA PRO A 95 10.95 9.91 -13.32
C PRO A 95 11.71 10.58 -12.18
N CYS A 96 12.21 9.78 -11.23
CA CYS A 96 13.10 10.24 -10.18
C CYS A 96 14.48 10.61 -10.76
N SER A 97 15.08 11.69 -10.29
CA SER A 97 16.49 12.01 -10.58
C SER A 97 17.43 11.09 -9.82
N THR A 98 17.03 10.69 -8.62
CA THR A 98 17.74 9.74 -7.75
C THR A 98 16.93 8.46 -7.68
N ILE A 99 17.40 7.40 -8.34
CA ILE A 99 16.69 6.13 -8.45
C ILE A 99 16.72 5.34 -7.14
N THR A 100 17.74 5.52 -6.30
CA THR A 100 17.93 4.76 -5.05
C THR A 100 18.09 5.69 -3.87
N VAL A 101 17.20 5.62 -2.90
CA VAL A 101 17.20 6.45 -1.68
C VAL A 101 17.39 5.56 -0.45
N PRO A 102 18.40 5.81 0.43
CA PRO A 102 18.53 5.08 1.69
C PRO A 102 17.31 5.31 2.59
N TYR A 103 16.87 4.25 3.29
CA TYR A 103 15.74 4.36 4.24
C TYR A 103 16.01 5.40 5.33
N ALA A 104 17.25 5.55 5.78
CA ALA A 104 17.64 6.56 6.77
C ALA A 104 17.24 8.00 6.41
N ASN A 105 17.04 8.30 5.12
CA ASN A 105 16.72 9.66 4.68
C ASN A 105 15.26 10.06 4.90
N PHE A 106 14.36 9.09 5.09
CA PHE A 106 12.93 9.37 5.20
C PHE A 106 12.18 8.47 6.20
N LEU A 107 12.89 7.54 6.85
CA LEU A 107 12.31 6.61 7.83
C LEU A 107 13.09 6.68 9.13
N GLN A 108 12.36 6.76 10.26
CA GLN A 108 12.92 6.71 11.61
C GLN A 108 12.07 5.76 12.46
N LEU A 109 12.71 4.92 13.26
CA LEU A 109 12.11 4.08 14.28
C LEU A 109 12.62 4.51 15.65
N GLN A 110 11.72 4.71 16.60
CA GLN A 110 12.06 5.10 17.97
C GLN A 110 11.44 4.10 18.95
N PRO A 111 12.05 2.92 19.12
CA PRO A 111 11.52 1.90 20.03
C PRO A 111 11.55 2.40 21.48
N THR A 112 10.43 2.27 22.18
CA THR A 112 10.33 2.48 23.61
C THR A 112 10.35 1.12 24.29
N TYR A 113 11.21 0.97 25.30
CA TYR A 113 11.39 -0.29 26.02
C TYR A 113 10.54 -0.32 27.28
N HIS A 114 10.22 -1.54 27.74
CA HIS A 114 9.54 -1.75 29.00
C HIS A 114 10.30 -1.08 30.15
N GLN A 115 9.56 -0.42 31.05
CA GLN A 115 10.14 0.41 32.12
C GLN A 115 11.16 -0.31 33.00
N ILE A 116 11.09 -1.65 33.12
CA ILE A 116 12.07 -2.43 33.87
C ILE A 116 13.49 -2.21 33.37
N CYS A 117 13.70 -2.01 32.07
CA CYS A 117 15.02 -1.84 31.46
C CYS A 117 15.71 -0.52 31.83
N SER A 118 14.97 0.45 32.32
CA SER A 118 15.50 1.74 32.83
C SER A 118 15.35 1.91 34.34
N SER A 119 14.72 0.92 35.01
CA SER A 119 14.41 0.97 36.44
C SER A 119 15.66 0.82 37.34
N ASP A 120 15.48 1.13 38.61
CA ASP A 120 16.54 0.92 39.62
C ASP A 120 16.89 -0.55 39.86
N PHE A 121 15.99 -1.47 39.52
CA PHE A 121 16.18 -2.93 39.68
C PHE A 121 17.26 -3.52 38.75
N VAL A 122 17.62 -2.84 37.67
CA VAL A 122 18.69 -3.24 36.75
C VAL A 122 19.95 -2.34 36.86
N LYS A 123 19.99 -1.43 37.86
CA LYS A 123 21.13 -0.55 38.08
C LYS A 123 22.14 -1.16 39.06
N GLN A 124 23.37 -0.68 39.02
CA GLN A 124 24.47 -1.16 39.83
C GLN A 124 24.18 -1.11 41.35
N LYS A 125 23.53 -0.04 41.83
CA LYS A 125 23.16 0.14 43.23
C LYS A 125 22.35 -1.03 43.78
N TRP A 126 21.47 -1.62 42.99
CA TRP A 126 20.71 -2.79 43.39
C TRP A 126 21.58 -4.06 43.48
N PHE A 127 22.46 -4.24 42.50
CA PHE A 127 23.38 -5.39 42.48
C PHE A 127 24.38 -5.33 43.64
N ASP A 128 24.97 -4.17 43.91
CA ASP A 128 25.89 -3.98 45.02
C ASP A 128 25.24 -4.32 46.37
N TYR A 129 23.97 -3.91 46.53
CA TYR A 129 23.22 -4.26 47.73
C TYR A 129 23.02 -5.77 47.87
N ILE A 130 22.54 -6.46 46.82
CA ILE A 130 22.29 -7.89 46.86
C ILE A 130 23.59 -8.68 47.08
N GLU A 131 24.68 -8.29 46.46
CA GLU A 131 25.99 -8.94 46.61
C GLU A 131 26.53 -8.78 48.02
N ASN A 132 26.47 -7.57 48.59
CA ASN A 132 26.88 -7.31 49.96
C ASN A 132 26.01 -8.06 50.96
N TYR A 133 24.70 -8.16 50.72
CA TYR A 133 23.80 -8.96 51.57
C TYR A 133 24.13 -10.44 51.50
N ASN A 134 24.34 -11.00 50.31
CA ASN A 134 24.69 -12.40 50.12
C ASN A 134 26.03 -12.76 50.81
N THR A 135 27.01 -11.86 50.75
CA THR A 135 28.33 -12.05 51.42
C THR A 135 28.17 -12.05 52.94
N ALA A 136 27.35 -11.17 53.48
CA ALA A 136 27.05 -11.11 54.91
C ALA A 136 26.20 -12.31 55.39
N ALA A 137 25.23 -12.73 54.62
CA ALA A 137 24.35 -13.88 54.92
C ALA A 137 25.05 -15.22 54.76
N GLY A 138 26.00 -15.34 53.82
CA GLY A 138 26.77 -16.57 53.59
C GLY A 138 27.62 -17.02 54.77
N ASN A 139 27.89 -16.15 55.74
CA ASN A 139 28.58 -16.46 56.98
C ASN A 139 27.65 -16.88 58.12
N MET A 140 26.32 -16.76 57.95
CA MET A 140 25.36 -17.12 59.03
C MET A 140 24.14 -17.88 58.45
N VAL A 141 24.17 -19.17 58.41
CA VAL A 141 22.97 -20.04 58.49
C VAL A 141 22.04 -20.11 57.31
N LEU A 142 22.05 -19.16 56.34
CA LEU A 142 21.14 -19.17 55.19
C LEU A 142 21.56 -20.08 54.02
N GLY A 143 22.68 -20.78 54.12
CA GLY A 143 23.24 -21.66 53.08
C GLY A 143 22.40 -22.87 52.68
N GLY A 144 21.14 -22.98 53.13
CA GLY A 144 20.26 -24.10 52.85
C GLY A 144 18.93 -23.71 52.18
N LEU A 145 18.62 -22.41 52.02
CA LEU A 145 17.33 -21.96 51.45
C LEU A 145 17.51 -21.39 50.06
N ALA A 146 17.62 -22.28 49.13
CA ALA A 146 17.82 -21.93 47.71
C ALA A 146 16.70 -21.06 47.11
N ASN A 147 15.52 -21.00 47.74
CA ASN A 147 14.39 -20.21 47.32
C ASN A 147 14.28 -18.85 48.04
N ASP A 148 15.29 -18.43 48.82
CA ASP A 148 15.35 -17.07 49.36
C ASP A 148 15.46 -16.04 48.21
N PHE A 149 14.66 -14.98 48.32
CA PHE A 149 14.54 -13.98 47.28
C PHE A 149 15.87 -13.27 46.98
N LEU A 150 16.64 -12.87 48.00
CA LEU A 150 17.90 -12.19 47.76
C LEU A 150 19.01 -13.13 47.31
N LEU A 151 19.01 -14.37 47.81
CA LEU A 151 20.03 -15.35 47.44
C LEU A 151 19.96 -15.73 45.97
N SER A 152 18.76 -15.96 45.46
CA SER A 152 18.50 -16.29 44.04
C SER A 152 18.34 -15.05 43.16
N GLY A 153 17.87 -13.95 43.73
CA GLY A 153 17.46 -12.73 43.00
C GLY A 153 18.61 -12.00 42.33
N SER A 154 19.84 -12.08 42.86
CA SER A 154 21.00 -11.46 42.21
C SER A 154 21.21 -11.99 40.81
N ALA A 155 21.28 -13.30 40.63
CA ALA A 155 21.47 -13.90 39.31
C ALA A 155 20.27 -13.65 38.37
N MET A 156 19.04 -13.70 38.93
CA MET A 156 17.83 -13.41 38.13
C MET A 156 17.78 -11.97 37.66
N MET A 157 18.12 -10.99 38.49
CA MET A 157 18.14 -9.58 38.12
C MET A 157 19.27 -9.24 37.12
N GLN A 158 20.43 -9.88 37.28
CA GLN A 158 21.52 -9.78 36.31
C GLN A 158 21.09 -10.34 34.93
N GLN A 159 20.39 -11.48 34.93
CA GLN A 159 19.85 -12.07 33.73
C GLN A 159 18.80 -11.15 33.09
N LEU A 160 17.91 -10.53 33.87
CA LEU A 160 16.92 -9.56 33.38
C LEU A 160 17.60 -8.35 32.76
N LYS A 161 18.65 -7.80 33.37
CA LYS A 161 19.49 -6.76 32.81
C LYS A 161 20.10 -7.19 31.47
N SER A 162 20.62 -8.42 31.41
CA SER A 162 21.20 -8.96 30.18
C SER A 162 20.17 -9.07 29.04
N PHE A 163 18.91 -9.41 29.33
CA PHE A 163 17.84 -9.42 28.35
C PHE A 163 17.55 -8.00 27.81
N CYS A 164 17.50 -7.00 28.70
CA CYS A 164 17.35 -5.60 28.25
C CYS A 164 18.48 -5.18 27.32
N GLN A 165 19.73 -5.50 27.67
CA GLN A 165 20.91 -5.15 26.87
C GLN A 165 20.94 -5.91 25.53
N LEU A 166 20.66 -7.21 25.55
CA LEU A 166 20.61 -8.04 24.35
C LEU A 166 19.51 -7.56 23.39
N SER A 167 18.35 -7.23 23.92
CA SER A 167 17.24 -6.68 23.16
C SER A 167 17.63 -5.34 22.49
N GLN A 168 18.20 -4.43 23.26
CA GLN A 168 18.64 -3.13 22.75
C GLN A 168 19.71 -3.26 21.66
N SER A 169 20.74 -4.10 21.89
CA SER A 169 21.80 -4.31 20.88
C SER A 169 21.25 -4.96 19.62
N THR A 170 20.40 -6.00 19.75
CA THR A 170 19.79 -6.66 18.59
C THR A 170 18.95 -5.67 17.75
N ILE A 171 18.19 -4.78 18.40
CA ILE A 171 17.39 -3.77 17.72
C ILE A 171 18.29 -2.72 17.04
N ILE A 172 19.32 -2.22 17.73
CA ILE A 172 20.25 -1.21 17.18
C ILE A 172 20.97 -1.77 15.95
N ASP A 173 21.51 -2.98 16.04
CA ASP A 173 22.21 -3.64 14.94
C ASP A 173 21.24 -3.88 13.76
N GLY A 174 20.04 -4.37 14.05
CA GLY A 174 18.99 -4.56 13.06
C GLY A 174 18.59 -3.24 12.37
N MET A 175 18.40 -2.17 13.14
CA MET A 175 18.07 -0.84 12.58
C MET A 175 19.21 -0.29 11.71
N GLN A 176 20.47 -0.50 12.06
CA GLN A 176 21.60 -0.07 11.25
C GLN A 176 21.57 -0.73 9.86
N VAL A 177 21.31 -2.02 9.80
CA VAL A 177 21.14 -2.75 8.54
C VAL A 177 19.91 -2.27 7.79
N PHE A 178 18.78 -2.10 8.47
CA PHE A 178 17.52 -1.65 7.88
C PHE A 178 17.63 -0.26 7.26
N TYR A 179 18.27 0.69 7.93
CA TYR A 179 18.48 2.06 7.43
C TYR A 179 19.47 2.13 6.27
N SER A 180 20.41 1.18 6.18
CA SER A 180 21.34 1.08 5.06
C SER A 180 20.68 0.53 3.79
N THR A 181 19.52 -0.10 3.92
CA THR A 181 18.71 -0.59 2.79
C THR A 181 18.27 0.58 1.92
N ARG A 182 18.28 0.37 0.61
CA ARG A 182 17.93 1.40 -0.36
C ARG A 182 16.58 1.12 -0.99
N TYR A 183 15.73 2.12 -1.00
CA TYR A 183 14.49 2.13 -1.77
C TYR A 183 14.80 2.46 -3.22
N ALA A 184 14.55 1.52 -4.13
CA ALA A 184 14.83 1.68 -5.55
C ALA A 184 13.52 1.88 -6.33
N THR A 185 13.39 3.04 -6.95
CA THR A 185 12.24 3.35 -7.80
C THR A 185 12.65 4.25 -8.96
N ALA A 186 12.17 3.94 -10.16
CA ALA A 186 12.45 4.75 -11.34
C ALA A 186 11.53 5.97 -11.46
N THR A 187 10.35 5.92 -10.83
CA THR A 187 9.35 6.99 -10.86
C THR A 187 8.84 7.26 -9.46
N VAL A 188 8.28 8.45 -9.23
CA VAL A 188 7.65 8.80 -7.95
C VAL A 188 6.59 7.76 -7.59
N THR A 189 6.75 7.11 -6.44
CA THR A 189 5.76 6.18 -5.90
C THR A 189 4.60 6.98 -5.31
N PRO A 190 3.34 6.67 -5.63
CA PRO A 190 2.19 7.33 -5.03
C PRO A 190 2.12 7.12 -3.52
N PHE A 191 1.59 8.11 -2.80
CA PHE A 191 1.57 8.11 -1.33
C PHE A 191 0.95 6.84 -0.73
N GLU A 192 -0.19 6.39 -1.24
CA GLU A 192 -0.89 5.19 -0.71
C GLU A 192 -0.05 3.92 -0.88
N LEU A 193 0.58 3.77 -2.05
CA LEU A 193 1.43 2.62 -2.33
C LEU A 193 2.70 2.68 -1.47
N PHE A 194 3.32 3.86 -1.37
CA PHE A 194 4.49 4.12 -0.54
C PHE A 194 4.21 3.79 0.93
N SER A 195 3.12 4.32 1.50
CA SER A 195 2.73 4.08 2.89
C SER A 195 2.50 2.58 3.15
N THR A 196 1.73 1.92 2.30
CA THR A 196 1.44 0.48 2.43
C THR A 196 2.71 -0.37 2.36
N GLU A 197 3.63 -0.03 1.46
CA GLU A 197 4.89 -0.75 1.28
C GLU A 197 5.80 -0.59 2.51
N PHE A 198 5.92 0.63 3.04
CA PHE A 198 6.76 0.87 4.22
C PHE A 198 6.14 0.30 5.49
N ASP A 199 4.84 0.33 5.66
CA ASP A 199 4.18 -0.38 6.76
C ASP A 199 4.47 -1.88 6.73
N ARG A 200 4.47 -2.49 5.56
CA ARG A 200 4.84 -3.90 5.40
C ARG A 200 6.32 -4.14 5.70
N ASN A 201 7.21 -3.29 5.20
CA ASN A 201 8.65 -3.42 5.41
C ASN A 201 9.03 -3.25 6.87
N ILE A 202 8.38 -2.33 7.58
CA ILE A 202 8.56 -2.14 9.04
C ILE A 202 8.09 -3.37 9.80
N ARG A 203 6.90 -3.91 9.49
CA ARG A 203 6.44 -5.16 10.12
C ARG A 203 7.37 -6.34 9.85
N LEU A 204 7.90 -6.45 8.66
CA LEU A 204 8.88 -7.48 8.31
C LEU A 204 10.18 -7.29 9.10
N PHE A 205 10.69 -6.07 9.22
CA PHE A 205 11.84 -5.74 10.04
C PHE A 205 11.63 -6.15 11.50
N ILE A 206 10.50 -5.76 12.10
CA ILE A 206 10.15 -6.12 13.49
C ILE A 206 10.13 -7.64 13.66
N SER A 207 9.44 -8.35 12.77
CA SER A 207 9.34 -9.81 12.81
C SER A 207 10.71 -10.48 12.67
N THR A 208 11.53 -10.03 11.73
CA THR A 208 12.88 -10.60 11.52
C THR A 208 13.78 -10.35 12.72
N THR A 209 13.78 -9.12 13.25
CA THR A 209 14.58 -8.77 14.45
C THR A 209 14.13 -9.57 15.66
N THR A 210 12.82 -9.75 15.85
CA THR A 210 12.26 -10.57 16.92
C THR A 210 12.71 -12.04 16.79
N ASN A 211 12.63 -12.61 15.59
CA ASN A 211 13.06 -13.99 15.34
C ASN A 211 14.57 -14.18 15.57
N THR A 212 15.39 -13.20 15.17
CA THR A 212 16.84 -13.23 15.44
C THR A 212 17.12 -13.23 16.94
N PHE A 213 16.41 -12.39 17.69
CA PHE A 213 16.52 -12.36 19.15
C PHE A 213 16.07 -13.68 19.79
N ILE A 214 14.92 -14.23 19.40
CA ILE A 214 14.40 -15.51 19.89
C ILE A 214 15.41 -16.64 19.62
N SER A 215 16.03 -16.65 18.45
CA SER A 215 17.05 -17.65 18.11
C SER A 215 18.29 -17.52 19.02
N SER A 216 18.72 -16.30 19.31
CA SER A 216 19.81 -16.03 20.24
C SER A 216 19.45 -16.43 21.67
N LEU A 217 18.22 -16.14 22.10
CA LEU A 217 17.70 -16.56 23.41
C LEU A 217 17.64 -18.10 23.52
N GLN A 218 17.21 -18.79 22.47
CA GLN A 218 17.17 -20.24 22.45
C GLN A 218 18.58 -20.84 22.62
N LEU A 219 19.57 -20.28 21.91
CA LEU A 219 20.96 -20.71 22.07
C LEU A 219 21.45 -20.53 23.51
N ILE A 220 21.11 -19.41 24.17
CA ILE A 220 21.43 -19.18 25.58
C ILE A 220 20.75 -20.23 26.43
N ARG A 221 19.48 -20.54 26.22
CA ARG A 221 18.73 -21.59 26.96
C ARG A 221 19.38 -22.96 26.81
N ASP A 222 19.77 -23.32 25.59
CA ASP A 222 20.38 -24.64 25.30
C ASP A 222 21.78 -24.80 25.92
N THR A 223 22.47 -23.68 26.16
CA THR A 223 23.83 -23.67 26.75
C THR A 223 23.85 -23.40 28.25
N THR A 224 22.70 -23.03 28.87
CA THR A 224 22.63 -22.74 30.31
C THR A 224 22.74 -24.02 31.13
N GLN A 225 23.65 -24.02 32.12
CA GLN A 225 23.84 -25.14 33.03
C GLN A 225 22.80 -25.12 34.17
N ALA A 226 22.41 -26.31 34.60
CA ALA A 226 21.54 -26.50 35.74
C ALA A 226 22.27 -26.25 37.06
N TYR A 227 21.58 -25.66 38.03
CA TYR A 227 22.04 -25.54 39.40
C TYR A 227 21.27 -26.55 40.27
N ASN A 228 21.93 -27.07 41.32
CA ASN A 228 21.28 -27.98 42.27
C ASN A 228 20.41 -27.18 43.23
N TYR A 229 19.13 -27.02 42.91
CA TYR A 229 18.11 -26.46 43.79
C TYR A 229 17.14 -27.52 44.30
N THR A 230 16.15 -27.09 45.06
CA THR A 230 15.23 -27.92 45.85
C THR A 230 14.33 -28.84 45.04
N CYS A 231 14.05 -28.53 43.77
CA CYS A 231 13.22 -29.38 42.93
C CYS A 231 14.05 -30.24 41.95
N SER A 232 13.49 -31.39 41.59
CA SER A 232 14.18 -32.33 40.69
C SER A 232 14.12 -31.89 39.23
N CYS A 233 15.23 -31.42 38.69
CA CYS A 233 15.39 -31.07 37.29
C CYS A 233 15.71 -32.26 36.37
N TYR A 234 15.73 -33.44 36.93
CA TYR A 234 15.92 -34.66 36.15
C TYR A 234 14.79 -34.88 35.11
N ASN A 235 13.55 -34.53 35.49
CA ASN A 235 12.38 -34.78 34.68
C ASN A 235 11.98 -33.59 33.77
N THR A 236 12.31 -32.35 34.17
CA THR A 236 11.95 -31.15 33.41
C THR A 236 12.80 -29.95 33.80
N SER A 237 13.21 -29.16 32.79
CA SER A 237 13.86 -27.86 33.01
C SER A 237 12.90 -26.79 33.58
N LEU A 238 11.60 -27.05 33.55
CA LEU A 238 10.55 -26.12 34.02
C LEU A 238 10.26 -26.29 35.54
N CYS A 239 11.01 -27.12 36.26
CA CYS A 239 10.88 -27.26 37.70
C CYS A 239 11.15 -25.94 38.40
N LYS A 240 10.17 -25.44 39.15
CA LYS A 240 10.22 -24.16 39.87
C LYS A 240 9.54 -24.24 41.24
N GLU A 241 10.05 -23.45 42.16
CA GLU A 241 9.45 -23.19 43.46
C GLU A 241 9.17 -21.70 43.62
N VAL A 242 8.24 -21.36 44.50
CA VAL A 242 7.93 -19.95 44.78
C VAL A 242 9.06 -19.36 45.62
N SER A 243 9.56 -18.21 45.25
CA SER A 243 10.56 -17.49 46.02
C SER A 243 9.93 -16.87 47.28
N ALA A 244 10.67 -16.84 48.37
CA ALA A 244 10.20 -16.35 49.64
C ALA A 244 11.25 -15.48 50.33
N VAL A 245 10.81 -14.71 51.31
CA VAL A 245 11.67 -13.93 52.21
C VAL A 245 11.72 -14.64 53.56
N TYR A 246 12.94 -14.85 54.06
CA TYR A 246 13.21 -15.51 55.32
C TYR A 246 13.90 -14.56 56.27
N TYR A 247 13.77 -14.84 57.59
CA TYR A 247 14.44 -14.08 58.63
C TYR A 247 14.77 -14.96 59.84
N VAL A 248 15.75 -14.54 60.64
CA VAL A 248 16.12 -15.16 61.90
C VAL A 248 15.72 -14.19 63.01
N LYS A 249 14.99 -14.66 64.06
CA LYS A 249 14.65 -13.80 65.20
C LYS A 249 15.92 -13.55 66.03
N PRO A 250 16.02 -12.39 66.66
CA PRO A 250 17.09 -12.14 67.64
C PRO A 250 17.07 -13.21 68.68
N ASN A 251 18.23 -13.84 68.97
CA ASN A 251 18.45 -14.96 69.91
C ASN A 251 17.82 -16.29 69.51
N ASP A 252 17.42 -16.47 68.26
CA ASP A 252 16.93 -17.70 67.66
C ASP A 252 17.97 -18.29 66.72
N THR A 253 18.01 -19.59 66.55
CA THR A 253 18.83 -20.29 65.56
C THR A 253 17.99 -20.77 64.37
N TRP A 254 16.66 -20.62 64.47
CA TRP A 254 15.72 -21.12 63.47
C TRP A 254 15.41 -20.09 62.43
N ILE A 255 15.40 -20.50 61.15
CA ILE A 255 14.99 -19.69 60.02
C ILE A 255 13.47 -19.72 59.94
N ASN A 256 12.85 -18.56 59.89
CA ASN A 256 11.40 -18.37 59.82
C ASN A 256 11.02 -17.82 58.46
N LEU A 257 9.92 -18.32 57.89
CA LEU A 257 9.31 -17.74 56.70
C LEU A 257 8.64 -16.42 57.06
N ALA A 258 8.99 -15.33 56.36
CA ALA A 258 8.34 -14.04 56.51
C ALA A 258 7.13 -13.93 55.60
N PHE A 259 7.33 -14.05 54.29
CA PHE A 259 6.28 -14.07 53.29
C PHE A 259 6.80 -14.70 51.99
N VAL A 260 5.86 -15.07 51.13
CA VAL A 260 6.11 -15.58 49.77
C VAL A 260 6.03 -14.45 48.78
N VAL A 261 7.01 -14.32 47.87
CA VAL A 261 7.01 -13.28 46.84
C VAL A 261 6.03 -13.68 45.71
N PRO A 262 4.96 -12.93 45.48
CA PRO A 262 3.94 -13.30 44.49
C PRO A 262 4.52 -13.50 43.11
N ASN A 263 4.22 -14.65 42.48
CA ASN A 263 4.56 -14.96 41.08
C ASN A 263 6.04 -14.76 40.74
N TRP A 264 6.94 -14.85 41.73
CA TRP A 264 8.39 -14.88 41.55
C TRP A 264 8.90 -16.27 41.88
N TYR A 265 9.54 -16.91 40.90
CA TYR A 265 9.91 -18.32 40.98
C TYR A 265 11.42 -18.51 40.94
N VAL A 266 11.89 -19.57 41.60
CA VAL A 266 13.26 -20.06 41.53
C VAL A 266 13.24 -21.52 41.12
N GLY A 267 14.27 -21.95 40.42
CA GLY A 267 14.38 -23.35 39.96
C GLY A 267 15.80 -23.71 39.55
N CYS A 268 15.98 -24.94 39.08
CA CYS A 268 17.28 -25.43 38.67
C CYS A 268 17.91 -24.62 37.51
N TYR A 269 17.09 -24.05 36.66
CA TYR A 269 17.53 -23.19 35.61
C TYR A 269 17.03 -21.76 35.89
N ILE A 270 17.93 -20.89 36.30
CA ILE A 270 17.62 -19.49 36.65
C ILE A 270 16.89 -18.80 35.50
N LEU A 271 17.35 -19.03 34.30
CA LEU A 271 16.74 -18.49 33.09
C LEU A 271 15.27 -18.89 32.93
N GLU A 272 14.97 -20.19 33.08
CA GLU A 272 13.60 -20.71 32.92
C GLU A 272 12.68 -20.23 34.05
N SER A 273 13.19 -20.15 35.28
CA SER A 273 12.44 -19.62 36.41
C SER A 273 12.12 -18.14 36.23
N LEU A 274 13.09 -17.35 35.77
CA LEU A 274 12.91 -15.94 35.48
C LEU A 274 11.88 -15.72 34.38
N LEU A 275 11.95 -16.47 33.29
CA LEU A 275 10.98 -16.32 32.16
C LEU A 275 9.54 -16.66 32.59
N GLN A 276 9.37 -17.53 33.59
CA GLN A 276 8.06 -17.88 34.14
C GLN A 276 7.60 -16.94 35.27
N SER A 277 8.47 -16.07 35.80
CA SER A 277 8.16 -15.08 36.82
C SER A 277 7.46 -13.87 36.26
N THR A 278 6.80 -13.08 37.11
CA THR A 278 6.18 -11.80 36.77
C THR A 278 6.84 -10.66 37.54
N LEU A 279 6.58 -9.42 37.07
CA LEU A 279 7.08 -8.23 37.77
C LEU A 279 6.09 -7.67 38.78
N GLU A 280 5.05 -8.40 39.14
CA GLU A 280 3.93 -7.94 39.96
C GLU A 280 4.35 -7.30 41.28
N CYS A 281 5.24 -7.93 42.03
CA CYS A 281 5.75 -7.42 43.31
C CYS A 281 6.46 -6.07 43.17
N PHE A 282 7.11 -5.82 42.01
CA PHE A 282 7.87 -4.60 41.77
C PHE A 282 7.00 -3.39 41.39
N TYR A 283 5.71 -3.64 41.14
CA TYR A 283 4.69 -2.58 40.98
C TYR A 283 3.95 -2.28 42.28
N GLN A 284 4.02 -3.18 43.28
CA GLN A 284 3.17 -3.12 44.49
C GLN A 284 3.98 -2.62 45.70
N GLN A 285 3.61 -1.42 46.19
CA GLN A 285 4.22 -0.85 47.39
C GLN A 285 4.08 -1.81 48.62
N GLN A 286 2.95 -2.51 48.70
CA GLN A 286 2.72 -3.45 49.82
C GLN A 286 3.70 -4.62 49.78
N CYS A 287 3.92 -5.24 48.62
CA CYS A 287 4.85 -6.37 48.47
C CYS A 287 6.31 -5.94 48.73
N PHE A 288 6.74 -4.87 48.06
CA PHE A 288 8.11 -4.39 48.19
C PHE A 288 8.39 -3.79 49.57
N GLY A 289 7.39 -3.15 50.19
CA GLY A 289 7.49 -2.62 51.54
C GLY A 289 7.66 -3.72 52.63
N GLN A 290 7.10 -4.91 52.41
CA GLN A 290 7.35 -6.06 53.27
C GLN A 290 8.82 -6.50 53.22
N MET A 291 9.48 -6.43 52.08
CA MET A 291 10.93 -6.72 51.97
C MET A 291 11.76 -5.77 52.82
N HIS A 292 11.37 -4.49 52.90
CA HIS A 292 12.06 -3.51 53.75
C HIS A 292 12.02 -3.82 55.25
N LEU A 293 11.02 -4.56 55.71
CA LEU A 293 10.91 -4.94 57.11
C LEU A 293 11.93 -6.02 57.52
N TYR A 294 12.29 -6.88 56.56
CA TYR A 294 13.12 -8.05 56.84
C TYR A 294 14.55 -7.93 56.31
N TYR A 295 14.76 -7.12 55.28
CA TYR A 295 16.09 -6.87 54.72
C TYR A 295 16.66 -5.56 55.21
N SER A 296 17.70 -5.61 56.01
CA SER A 296 18.36 -4.42 56.54
C SER A 296 19.04 -3.61 55.45
N ALA A 297 18.99 -2.27 55.58
CA ALA A 297 19.67 -1.33 54.68
C ALA A 297 19.28 -1.46 53.20
N LEU A 298 18.08 -1.96 52.92
CA LEU A 298 17.56 -1.97 51.56
C LEU A 298 17.63 -0.57 50.94
N PRO A 299 18.24 -0.38 49.78
CA PRO A 299 18.38 0.95 49.17
C PRO A 299 17.02 1.54 48.82
N ASN A 300 16.91 2.85 48.87
CA ASN A 300 15.73 3.51 48.35
C ASN A 300 15.64 3.31 46.83
N ILE A 301 14.69 2.50 46.40
CA ILE A 301 14.47 2.08 45.02
C ILE A 301 13.09 2.52 44.60
N SER A 302 13.00 3.14 43.40
CA SER A 302 11.74 3.53 42.79
C SER A 302 11.03 2.31 42.22
N LEU A 303 9.80 2.05 42.67
CA LEU A 303 8.96 1.00 42.10
C LEU A 303 8.62 1.29 40.64
N LEU A 304 8.21 0.23 39.95
CA LEU A 304 7.63 0.37 38.61
C LEU A 304 6.29 1.11 38.72
N ASN A 305 6.03 1.99 37.78
CA ASN A 305 4.83 2.83 37.80
C ASN A 305 3.71 2.19 36.98
N SER A 306 2.64 1.77 37.65
CA SER A 306 1.45 1.19 37.00
C SER A 306 0.59 2.22 36.25
N SER A 307 0.84 3.53 36.45
CA SER A 307 0.12 4.60 35.74
C SER A 307 0.72 4.91 34.37
N ILE A 308 1.90 4.39 34.06
CA ILE A 308 2.49 4.50 32.73
C ILE A 308 1.76 3.54 31.79
N GLU A 309 1.29 4.05 30.65
CA GLU A 309 0.68 3.22 29.61
C GLU A 309 1.67 2.15 29.14
N SER A 310 1.28 0.91 29.27
CA SER A 310 2.06 -0.26 28.85
C SER A 310 1.14 -1.28 28.19
N LYS A 311 1.63 -1.92 27.14
CA LYS A 311 0.92 -3.05 26.52
C LYS A 311 0.96 -4.30 27.39
N TYR A 312 1.83 -4.34 28.42
CA TYR A 312 1.98 -5.46 29.33
C TYR A 312 1.31 -5.15 30.66
N GLN A 313 0.57 -6.10 31.19
CA GLN A 313 0.02 -6.03 32.55
C GLN A 313 1.10 -6.37 33.59
N SER A 314 0.91 -5.95 34.84
CA SER A 314 1.87 -6.24 35.94
C SER A 314 2.07 -7.73 36.17
N ASN A 315 1.05 -8.56 35.87
CA ASN A 315 1.08 -10.02 35.99
C ASN A 315 1.51 -10.73 34.68
N THR A 316 1.92 -9.98 33.64
CA THR A 316 2.49 -10.57 32.42
C THR A 316 3.82 -11.25 32.77
N THR A 317 4.06 -12.45 32.22
CA THR A 317 5.32 -13.15 32.46
C THR A 317 6.49 -12.38 31.83
N ILE A 318 7.64 -12.45 32.52
CA ILE A 318 8.88 -11.87 31.97
C ILE A 318 9.21 -12.50 30.62
N GLY A 319 8.90 -13.79 30.43
CA GLY A 319 9.05 -14.48 29.16
C GLY A 319 8.28 -13.82 28.04
N ASP A 320 7.00 -13.48 28.23
CA ASP A 320 6.17 -12.82 27.21
C ASP A 320 6.73 -11.45 26.84
N ILE A 321 7.26 -10.71 27.82
CA ILE A 321 7.90 -9.40 27.58
C ILE A 321 9.20 -9.58 26.81
N VAL A 322 10.03 -10.55 27.20
CA VAL A 322 11.32 -10.87 26.56
C VAL A 322 11.13 -11.34 25.13
N TYR A 323 10.19 -12.25 24.87
CA TYR A 323 9.89 -12.73 23.50
C TYR A 323 9.42 -11.63 22.55
N GLN A 324 9.04 -10.47 23.07
CA GLN A 324 8.70 -9.28 22.28
C GLN A 324 9.77 -8.18 22.36
N LEU A 325 11.03 -8.58 22.55
CA LEU A 325 12.18 -7.67 22.59
C LEU A 325 12.11 -6.61 23.68
N MET A 326 11.37 -6.83 24.76
CA MET A 326 11.16 -5.84 25.82
C MET A 326 10.63 -4.49 25.30
N VAL A 327 10.03 -4.45 24.10
CA VAL A 327 9.56 -3.22 23.44
C VAL A 327 8.09 -2.99 23.73
N GLU A 328 7.75 -1.78 24.18
CA GLU A 328 6.38 -1.30 24.33
C GLU A 328 5.84 -0.84 22.98
N HIS A 329 6.51 0.12 22.33
CA HIS A 329 6.11 0.70 21.05
C HIS A 329 7.31 0.90 20.14
N TRP A 330 7.10 0.72 18.84
CA TRP A 330 8.14 0.90 17.82
C TRP A 330 8.22 2.33 17.28
N ASN A 331 7.14 3.11 17.42
CA ASN A 331 7.00 4.52 17.02
C ASN A 331 7.63 4.81 15.64
N PRO A 332 7.13 4.20 14.57
CA PRO A 332 7.62 4.45 13.23
C PRO A 332 7.23 5.85 12.77
N ASN A 333 8.17 6.56 12.16
CA ASN A 333 7.94 7.84 11.48
C ASN A 333 8.47 7.72 10.05
N VAL A 334 7.56 7.75 9.07
CA VAL A 334 7.87 7.64 7.64
C VAL A 334 7.45 8.93 6.95
N SER A 335 8.41 9.70 6.45
CA SER A 335 8.17 10.99 5.82
C SER A 335 8.13 10.86 4.30
N TYR A 336 6.93 10.95 3.71
CA TYR A 336 6.76 10.99 2.26
C TYR A 336 7.37 12.24 1.63
N ASP A 337 7.34 13.37 2.34
CA ASP A 337 7.94 14.64 1.88
C ASP A 337 9.46 14.49 1.70
N GLN A 338 10.14 13.88 2.67
CA GLN A 338 11.57 13.62 2.57
C GLN A 338 11.90 12.65 1.44
N TYR A 339 11.10 11.58 1.27
CA TYR A 339 11.25 10.69 0.13
C TYR A 339 11.09 11.44 -1.21
N TYR A 340 10.04 12.26 -1.36
CA TYR A 340 9.78 13.02 -2.58
C TYR A 340 10.94 13.98 -2.91
N GLN A 341 11.48 14.67 -1.89
CA GLN A 341 12.65 15.55 -2.03
C GLN A 341 13.90 14.78 -2.48
N GLN A 342 14.09 13.54 -2.04
CA GLN A 342 15.21 12.70 -2.46
C GLN A 342 15.02 12.14 -3.89
N CYS A 343 13.82 11.75 -4.27
CA CYS A 343 13.48 11.34 -5.63
C CYS A 343 13.68 12.48 -6.63
N GLN A 344 13.32 13.71 -6.25
CA GLN A 344 13.53 14.96 -6.98
C GLN A 344 13.17 14.84 -8.48
N PRO A 345 11.89 14.68 -8.83
CA PRO A 345 11.49 14.55 -10.22
C PRO A 345 11.70 15.86 -10.98
N LYS A 346 12.51 15.83 -12.05
CA LYS A 346 12.74 17.02 -12.89
C LYS A 346 11.55 17.38 -13.75
N GLN A 347 10.74 16.40 -14.10
CA GLN A 347 9.52 16.59 -14.88
C GLN A 347 8.53 15.47 -14.64
N CYS A 348 7.24 15.83 -14.75
CA CYS A 348 6.14 14.87 -14.84
C CYS A 348 5.46 15.01 -16.20
N THR A 349 5.15 13.89 -16.83
CA THR A 349 4.37 13.84 -18.06
C THR A 349 3.08 13.09 -17.82
N TYR A 350 1.99 13.58 -18.38
CA TYR A 350 0.72 12.88 -18.39
C TYR A 350 -0.01 13.10 -19.68
N THR A 351 -0.87 12.17 -20.06
CA THR A 351 -1.67 12.28 -21.27
C THR A 351 -3.15 12.31 -20.93
N TYR A 352 -3.88 13.13 -21.65
CA TYR A 352 -5.33 13.14 -21.58
C TYR A 352 -5.95 13.15 -22.98
N VAL A 353 -7.14 12.61 -23.06
CA VAL A 353 -7.90 12.58 -24.32
C VAL A 353 -8.65 13.88 -24.45
N GLN A 354 -8.35 14.64 -25.50
CA GLN A 354 -9.07 15.85 -25.85
C GLN A 354 -9.94 15.57 -27.05
N GLN A 355 -11.22 15.84 -26.93
CA GLN A 355 -12.11 15.91 -28.09
C GLN A 355 -11.85 17.21 -28.87
N PHE A 356 -11.97 17.15 -30.18
CA PHE A 356 -11.77 18.34 -31.00
C PHE A 356 -12.72 19.49 -30.60
N VAL A 357 -12.17 20.69 -30.55
CA VAL A 357 -12.96 21.89 -30.30
C VAL A 357 -13.98 22.04 -31.43
N LEU A 358 -15.23 22.41 -31.11
CA LEU A 358 -16.34 22.56 -32.04
C LEU A 358 -15.96 23.38 -33.28
N ILE A 359 -15.16 24.43 -33.10
CA ILE A 359 -14.67 25.29 -34.22
C ILE A 359 -13.83 24.48 -35.21
N TYR A 360 -12.95 23.57 -34.73
CA TYR A 360 -12.15 22.73 -35.62
C TYR A 360 -13.01 21.76 -36.43
N VAL A 361 -14.00 21.15 -35.80
CA VAL A 361 -14.97 20.27 -36.48
C VAL A 361 -15.71 21.02 -37.56
N ILE A 362 -16.24 22.22 -37.28
CA ILE A 362 -16.98 23.05 -38.24
C ILE A 362 -16.08 23.46 -39.41
N THR A 363 -14.88 23.97 -39.13
CA THR A 363 -13.96 24.44 -40.21
C THR A 363 -13.50 23.30 -41.11
N THR A 364 -13.22 22.12 -40.53
CA THR A 364 -12.81 20.91 -41.26
C THR A 364 -13.95 20.41 -42.16
N ILE A 365 -15.18 20.39 -41.67
CA ILE A 365 -16.36 19.98 -42.43
C ILE A 365 -16.58 20.95 -43.60
N ILE A 366 -16.56 22.26 -43.35
CA ILE A 366 -16.75 23.29 -44.42
C ILE A 366 -15.67 23.15 -45.49
N SER A 367 -14.41 22.98 -45.12
CA SER A 367 -13.29 22.90 -46.06
C SER A 367 -13.38 21.65 -46.94
N ILE A 368 -13.66 20.48 -46.35
CA ILE A 368 -13.75 19.21 -47.08
C ILE A 368 -15.00 19.19 -47.97
N LEU A 369 -16.16 19.64 -47.45
CA LEU A 369 -17.39 19.73 -48.25
C LEU A 369 -17.26 20.71 -49.40
N GLY A 370 -16.57 21.86 -49.19
CA GLY A 370 -16.31 22.82 -50.24
C GLY A 370 -15.52 22.24 -51.42
N GLY A 371 -14.48 21.46 -51.16
CA GLY A 371 -13.74 20.72 -52.19
C GLY A 371 -14.57 19.61 -52.83
N LEU A 372 -15.27 18.80 -52.02
CA LEU A 372 -16.07 17.67 -52.48
C LEU A 372 -17.24 18.11 -53.39
N THR A 373 -17.92 19.22 -53.07
CA THR A 373 -18.98 19.78 -53.92
C THR A 373 -18.51 20.04 -55.34
N LYS A 374 -17.33 20.65 -55.52
CA LYS A 374 -16.76 20.92 -56.84
C LYS A 374 -16.40 19.64 -57.60
N VAL A 375 -15.81 18.68 -56.93
CA VAL A 375 -15.45 17.40 -57.53
C VAL A 375 -16.69 16.63 -57.96
N LEU A 376 -17.70 16.52 -57.09
CA LEU A 376 -18.94 15.82 -57.40
C LEU A 376 -19.75 16.52 -58.52
N GLN A 377 -19.75 17.87 -58.61
CA GLN A 377 -20.38 18.63 -59.72
C GLN A 377 -19.81 18.22 -61.05
N ILE A 378 -18.54 17.84 -61.12
CA ILE A 378 -17.88 17.48 -62.40
C ILE A 378 -18.06 15.98 -62.68
N ILE A 379 -17.87 15.13 -61.68
CA ILE A 379 -17.80 13.68 -61.86
C ILE A 379 -19.20 13.08 -62.05
N VAL A 380 -20.20 13.50 -61.27
CA VAL A 380 -21.53 12.85 -61.29
C VAL A 380 -22.23 12.96 -62.63
N PRO A 381 -22.35 14.14 -63.27
CA PRO A 381 -23.01 14.24 -64.56
C PRO A 381 -22.29 13.49 -65.71
N ARG A 382 -20.92 13.51 -65.65
CA ARG A 382 -20.12 12.79 -66.65
C ARG A 382 -20.24 11.28 -66.43
N GLY A 383 -20.21 10.81 -65.19
CA GLY A 383 -20.38 9.42 -64.81
C GLY A 383 -21.72 8.83 -65.20
N ILE A 384 -22.82 9.57 -64.98
CA ILE A 384 -24.17 9.16 -65.43
C ILE A 384 -24.27 9.04 -66.97
N LYS A 385 -23.71 10.02 -67.74
CA LYS A 385 -23.67 9.92 -69.17
C LYS A 385 -22.88 8.73 -69.68
N LEU A 386 -21.73 8.45 -69.12
CA LEU A 386 -20.91 7.29 -69.48
C LEU A 386 -21.60 5.95 -69.10
N LEU A 387 -22.19 5.86 -67.88
CA LEU A 387 -22.88 4.68 -67.41
C LEU A 387 -24.06 4.27 -68.29
N ARG A 388 -24.84 5.26 -68.72
CA ARG A 388 -25.96 5.03 -69.67
C ARG A 388 -25.49 4.72 -71.07
N LYS A 389 -24.42 5.39 -71.58
CA LYS A 389 -23.93 5.16 -72.96
C LYS A 389 -23.28 3.81 -73.13
N TYR A 390 -22.52 3.32 -72.10
CA TYR A 390 -21.67 2.11 -72.27
C TYR A 390 -22.11 0.93 -71.43
N ILE A 391 -22.60 1.09 -70.19
CA ILE A 391 -22.84 -0.01 -69.23
C ILE A 391 -24.29 -0.54 -69.32
N LEU A 392 -25.30 0.34 -69.36
CA LEU A 392 -26.69 -0.09 -69.41
C LEU A 392 -27.08 -0.88 -70.71
N PRO A 393 -26.60 -0.54 -71.90
CA PRO A 393 -26.87 -1.37 -73.11
C PRO A 393 -26.26 -2.73 -72.99
N TYR A 394 -25.05 -2.84 -72.42
CA TYR A 394 -24.33 -4.11 -72.20
C TYR A 394 -25.02 -5.01 -71.19
N ALA A 395 -25.53 -4.47 -70.10
CA ALA A 395 -26.28 -5.19 -69.07
C ALA A 395 -27.67 -5.67 -69.57
N LYS A 396 -28.32 -4.89 -70.49
CA LYS A 396 -29.58 -5.28 -71.09
C LYS A 396 -29.43 -6.41 -72.09
N ASN A 397 -28.34 -6.43 -72.87
CA ASN A 397 -28.01 -7.54 -73.78
C ASN A 397 -27.63 -8.83 -73.00
N ARG A 398 -27.03 -8.78 -71.82
CA ARG A 398 -26.73 -9.95 -71.02
C ARG A 398 -27.99 -10.61 -70.43
N LYS A 399 -29.04 -9.84 -70.10
CA LYS A 399 -30.32 -10.43 -69.64
C LYS A 399 -31.14 -11.09 -70.75
N PHE A 400 -30.92 -10.72 -72.01
CA PHE A 400 -31.63 -11.30 -73.16
C PHE A 400 -31.03 -12.66 -73.62
N ASN A 401 -29.77 -12.94 -73.33
CA ASN A 401 -29.11 -14.22 -73.70
C ASN A 401 -29.21 -15.30 -72.63
N ALA A 402 -29.93 -15.06 -71.51
CA ALA A 402 -30.05 -16.05 -70.42
C ALA A 402 -31.41 -16.77 -70.39
N VAL A 403 -32.28 -16.61 -71.39
CA VAL A 403 -33.57 -17.33 -71.46
C VAL A 403 -33.76 -17.93 -72.87
N VAL A 404 -33.15 -19.09 -73.11
CA VAL A 404 -33.64 -20.05 -74.10
C VAL A 404 -33.72 -21.39 -73.38
N PRO A 405 -34.88 -21.93 -73.08
CA PRO A 405 -35.00 -23.33 -72.64
C PRO A 405 -34.91 -24.22 -73.87
N VAL A 406 -33.92 -25.05 -73.94
CA VAL A 406 -33.88 -26.20 -74.85
C VAL A 406 -34.88 -27.25 -74.34
N SER A 407 -35.99 -27.47 -75.05
CA SER A 407 -36.80 -28.64 -74.92
C SER A 407 -36.10 -29.78 -75.63
N VAL A 408 -35.74 -30.81 -74.88
CA VAL A 408 -35.43 -32.15 -75.47
C VAL A 408 -36.57 -33.04 -75.04
N GLY A 409 -37.31 -33.52 -76.05
CA GLY A 409 -38.26 -34.59 -75.91
C GLY A 409 -37.54 -35.91 -75.98
N GLU A 410 -38.24 -36.93 -75.49
CA GLU A 410 -38.13 -38.38 -75.35
C GLU A 410 -37.57 -38.83 -74.00
#